data_0f773904c6020b0f168d6be937e62bb3
#
_entry.id   0f773904c6020b0f168d6be937e62bb3
#
_cell.length_a   1.000
_cell.length_b   1.000
_cell.length_c   1.000
_cell.angle_alpha   90.00
_cell.angle_beta   90.00
_cell.angle_gamma   90.00
#
_symmetry.space_group_name_H-M   'P 1'
#
loop_
_entity.id
_entity.type
_entity.pdbx_description
1 polymer ?
#
loop_
_entity_poly.entity_id
_entity_poly.type
_entity_poly.pdbx_seq_one_letter_code
_entity_poly.pdbx_strand_id
1 'polypeptide(L)'
;MKRSKNLSKKRKILISILSILIVSIISIGGYLFYVVNKSTETLYNKTYEPIESKKAEPEIIEATKPMNILLLGVDTGNEERPDKWEGNSDSMILVTINPKTKKTTLTSLERDIYMNFGDFNAKLNSAYARGQNKEAISTIEKLLNIKIDNYLMVNMEGLSDLVDKVGGIEVTNTFDFPISISDQETDNLNQIPPGTHKINGAQALVYSRMRYQDPEGDYGRQKRQREVITKIIQKVLSFDSLSHYQDIINSISNNMKTSIPLNINNSLALLGYKDSLNTITQEQLTGEDLMLNGISYQVVNGQHLLEIQNKIRKELELPELTELKTNAITVEALNTGIKNEEPDLENQPIQDNTPKPQKEIKQHENKQFNSELGYYE
;
A
#
# COMPACT_ATOMS: atom_id res chain seq x y z
N MET A 1 -29.91 -32.77 60.65
CA MET A 1 -29.22 -33.74 59.75
C MET A 1 -29.56 -33.45 58.30
N LYS A 2 -28.61 -32.92 57.50
CA LYS A 2 -28.78 -32.72 56.06
C LYS A 2 -28.48 -34.05 55.34
N ARG A 3 -29.49 -34.70 54.75
CA ARG A 3 -29.32 -35.88 53.89
C ARG A 3 -28.57 -35.47 52.66
N SER A 4 -27.32 -35.94 52.48
CA SER A 4 -26.58 -35.86 51.22
C SER A 4 -27.29 -36.73 50.18
N LYS A 5 -27.89 -36.11 49.15
CA LYS A 5 -28.47 -36.85 48.01
C LYS A 5 -27.33 -37.41 47.17
N ASN A 6 -27.03 -38.74 47.37
CA ASN A 6 -26.11 -39.43 46.49
C ASN A 6 -26.67 -39.43 45.06
N LEU A 7 -25.94 -38.77 44.13
CA LEU A 7 -26.24 -38.77 42.69
C LEU A 7 -26.20 -40.22 42.13
N SER A 8 -27.19 -40.59 41.33
CA SER A 8 -27.22 -41.92 40.69
C SER A 8 -25.97 -42.14 39.80
N LYS A 9 -25.51 -43.41 39.64
CA LYS A 9 -24.34 -43.73 38.82
C LYS A 9 -24.41 -43.09 37.40
N LYS A 10 -25.59 -43.12 36.76
CA LYS A 10 -25.83 -42.49 35.44
C LYS A 10 -25.58 -40.97 35.45
N ARG A 11 -26.02 -40.25 36.52
CA ARG A 11 -25.75 -38.82 36.67
C ARG A 11 -24.28 -38.50 36.90
N LYS A 12 -23.55 -39.32 37.64
CA LYS A 12 -22.10 -39.16 37.84
C LYS A 12 -21.34 -39.36 36.55
N ILE A 13 -21.70 -40.37 35.75
CA ILE A 13 -21.10 -40.60 34.42
C ILE A 13 -21.40 -39.41 33.47
N LEU A 14 -22.65 -38.93 33.44
CA LEU A 14 -23.03 -37.77 32.61
C LEU A 14 -22.25 -36.50 32.98
N ILE A 15 -22.09 -36.23 34.29
CA ILE A 15 -21.31 -35.07 34.77
C ILE A 15 -19.82 -35.23 34.40
N SER A 16 -19.27 -36.46 34.51
CA SER A 16 -17.87 -36.69 34.07
C SER A 16 -17.66 -36.49 32.59
N ILE A 17 -18.57 -36.97 31.73
CA ILE A 17 -18.52 -36.74 30.26
C ILE A 17 -18.62 -35.26 29.96
N LEU A 18 -19.56 -34.55 30.59
CA LEU A 18 -19.74 -33.09 30.40
C LEU A 18 -18.50 -32.31 30.86
N SER A 19 -17.89 -32.72 32.00
CA SER A 19 -16.64 -32.09 32.48
C SER A 19 -15.48 -32.30 31.52
N ILE A 20 -15.32 -33.52 30.96
CA ILE A 20 -14.27 -33.79 29.95
C ILE A 20 -14.51 -32.95 28.68
N LEU A 21 -15.77 -32.85 28.24
CA LEU A 21 -16.12 -32.04 27.07
C LEU A 21 -15.80 -30.54 27.29
N ILE A 22 -16.15 -30.00 28.46
CA ILE A 22 -15.85 -28.62 28.85
C ILE A 22 -14.33 -28.41 28.91
N VAL A 23 -13.58 -29.30 29.54
CA VAL A 23 -12.10 -29.20 29.60
C VAL A 23 -11.50 -29.29 28.20
N SER A 24 -12.01 -30.13 27.32
CA SER A 24 -11.56 -30.24 25.93
C SER A 24 -11.83 -28.91 25.14
N ILE A 25 -13.01 -28.33 25.29
CA ILE A 25 -13.37 -27.06 24.66
C ILE A 25 -12.45 -25.93 25.16
N ILE A 26 -12.23 -25.85 26.49
CA ILE A 26 -11.33 -24.83 27.07
C ILE A 26 -9.88 -25.06 26.59
N SER A 27 -9.43 -26.32 26.50
CA SER A 27 -8.07 -26.64 26.04
C SER A 27 -7.88 -26.28 24.55
N ILE A 28 -8.87 -26.60 23.70
CA ILE A 28 -8.86 -26.24 22.27
C ILE A 28 -8.92 -24.72 22.13
N GLY A 29 -9.82 -24.05 22.85
CA GLY A 29 -9.92 -22.60 22.84
C GLY A 29 -8.64 -21.91 23.31
N GLY A 30 -8.02 -22.41 24.39
CA GLY A 30 -6.74 -21.90 24.89
C GLY A 30 -5.59 -22.14 23.91
N TYR A 31 -5.56 -23.29 23.24
CA TYR A 31 -4.57 -23.59 22.21
C TYR A 31 -4.74 -22.68 20.98
N LEU A 32 -5.96 -22.50 20.49
CA LEU A 32 -6.26 -21.60 19.38
C LEU A 32 -5.88 -20.16 19.73
N PHE A 33 -6.25 -19.69 20.93
CA PHE A 33 -5.86 -18.38 21.42
C PHE A 33 -4.34 -18.21 21.47
N TYR A 34 -3.61 -19.21 21.98
CA TYR A 34 -2.15 -19.20 22.00
C TYR A 34 -1.54 -19.10 20.59
N VAL A 35 -2.04 -19.90 19.63
CA VAL A 35 -1.55 -19.90 18.24
C VAL A 35 -1.80 -18.55 17.59
N VAL A 36 -2.99 -17.98 17.73
CA VAL A 36 -3.33 -16.67 17.19
C VAL A 36 -2.47 -15.58 17.81
N ASN A 37 -2.34 -15.57 19.13
CA ASN A 37 -1.53 -14.57 19.83
C ASN A 37 -0.06 -14.63 19.40
N LYS A 38 0.51 -15.84 19.30
CA LYS A 38 1.90 -16.03 18.85
C LYS A 38 2.10 -15.58 17.40
N SER A 39 1.14 -15.83 16.52
CA SER A 39 1.21 -15.41 15.12
C SER A 39 1.12 -13.89 14.99
N THR A 40 0.22 -13.25 15.71
CA THR A 40 0.08 -11.77 15.72
C THR A 40 1.30 -11.09 16.35
N GLU A 41 1.89 -11.66 17.39
CA GLU A 41 3.14 -11.16 18.00
C GLU A 41 4.33 -11.27 17.02
N THR A 42 4.43 -12.38 16.30
CA THR A 42 5.47 -12.56 15.27
C THR A 42 5.31 -11.55 14.16
N LEU A 43 4.09 -11.33 13.69
CA LEU A 43 3.79 -10.32 12.67
C LEU A 43 4.14 -8.92 13.18
N TYR A 44 3.67 -8.56 14.36
CA TYR A 44 3.98 -7.29 15.00
C TYR A 44 5.48 -7.02 15.03
N ASN A 45 6.26 -7.97 15.55
CA ASN A 45 7.71 -7.81 15.68
C ASN A 45 8.45 -7.69 14.34
N LYS A 46 7.90 -8.23 13.24
CA LYS A 46 8.51 -8.18 11.92
C LYS A 46 8.10 -6.94 11.11
N THR A 47 6.89 -6.47 11.27
CA THR A 47 6.29 -5.48 10.35
C THR A 47 6.01 -4.14 10.99
N TYR A 48 5.96 -4.08 12.34
CA TYR A 48 5.57 -2.87 13.05
C TYR A 48 6.69 -1.82 13.02
N GLU A 49 6.35 -0.67 12.46
CA GLU A 49 7.19 0.53 12.45
C GLU A 49 6.30 1.75 12.72
N PRO A 50 6.36 2.36 13.91
CA PRO A 50 5.46 3.43 14.28
C PRO A 50 5.70 4.71 13.47
N ILE A 51 4.66 5.51 13.27
CA ILE A 51 4.80 6.87 12.80
C ILE A 51 5.54 7.67 13.86
N GLU A 52 6.64 8.32 13.50
CA GLU A 52 7.57 8.94 14.47
C GLU A 52 6.92 10.02 15.33
N SER A 53 5.92 10.74 14.80
CA SER A 53 5.13 11.73 15.55
C SER A 53 4.18 11.11 16.59
N LYS A 54 3.99 9.77 16.55
CA LYS A 54 3.09 9.00 17.42
C LYS A 54 3.83 8.00 18.31
N LYS A 55 5.07 8.28 18.70
CA LYS A 55 5.92 7.38 19.52
C LYS A 55 5.41 7.10 20.95
N ALA A 56 4.28 7.66 21.36
CA ALA A 56 3.55 7.21 22.54
C ALA A 56 2.94 5.81 22.29
N GLU A 57 2.59 5.10 23.36
CA GLU A 57 2.09 3.72 23.32
C GLU A 57 1.13 3.41 22.15
N PRO A 58 1.21 2.19 21.55
CA PRO A 58 0.37 1.82 20.41
C PRO A 58 -1.09 2.13 20.68
N GLU A 59 -1.68 3.01 19.88
CA GLU A 59 -3.10 3.36 20.01
C GLU A 59 -3.97 2.12 19.85
N ILE A 60 -4.96 1.98 20.75
CA ILE A 60 -6.01 0.98 20.61
C ILE A 60 -6.92 1.43 19.46
N ILE A 61 -7.07 0.59 18.45
CA ILE A 61 -7.97 0.86 17.32
C ILE A 61 -9.42 0.81 17.82
N GLU A 62 -10.13 1.93 17.66
CA GLU A 62 -11.54 2.02 17.97
C GLU A 62 -12.39 1.86 16.70
N ALA A 63 -12.95 0.67 16.50
CA ALA A 63 -13.73 0.33 15.31
C ALA A 63 -15.00 1.19 15.08
N THR A 64 -15.31 2.09 15.96
CA THR A 64 -16.44 3.04 15.86
C THR A 64 -16.07 4.39 15.30
N LYS A 65 -14.76 4.68 15.17
CA LYS A 65 -14.25 5.94 14.65
C LYS A 65 -13.79 5.81 13.20
N PRO A 66 -14.00 6.84 12.38
CA PRO A 66 -13.34 6.90 11.07
C PRO A 66 -11.83 6.87 11.23
N MET A 67 -11.13 6.27 10.27
CA MET A 67 -9.68 6.29 10.21
C MET A 67 -9.19 6.34 8.77
N ASN A 68 -7.94 6.76 8.60
CA ASN A 68 -7.27 6.66 7.32
C ASN A 68 -5.99 5.81 7.42
N ILE A 69 -5.66 5.16 6.30
CA ILE A 69 -4.46 4.34 6.15
C ILE A 69 -3.79 4.74 4.84
N LEU A 70 -2.54 5.20 4.92
CA LEU A 70 -1.75 5.48 3.72
C LEU A 70 -1.11 4.17 3.22
N LEU A 71 -1.52 3.73 2.03
CA LEU A 71 -0.88 2.62 1.33
C LEU A 71 0.27 3.15 0.48
N LEU A 72 1.46 2.61 0.68
CA LEU A 72 2.67 2.91 -0.09
C LEU A 72 3.15 1.65 -0.82
N GLY A 73 3.19 1.72 -2.14
CA GLY A 73 3.83 0.70 -2.98
C GLY A 73 5.25 1.13 -3.33
N VAL A 74 6.26 0.38 -2.88
CA VAL A 74 7.66 0.68 -3.16
C VAL A 74 8.14 -0.17 -4.33
N ASP A 75 8.76 0.49 -5.32
CA ASP A 75 9.22 -0.13 -6.58
C ASP A 75 10.57 -0.85 -6.41
N THR A 76 10.63 -1.79 -5.45
CA THR A 76 11.83 -2.57 -5.10
C THR A 76 11.46 -3.98 -4.65
N GLY A 77 12.48 -4.80 -4.35
CA GLY A 77 12.28 -6.17 -3.87
C GLY A 77 12.02 -7.17 -5.00
N ASN A 78 12.58 -6.94 -6.18
CA ASN A 78 12.64 -7.90 -7.27
C ASN A 78 14.11 -8.23 -7.61
N GLU A 79 14.33 -9.11 -8.62
CA GLU A 79 15.68 -9.51 -9.03
C GLU A 79 16.54 -8.35 -9.54
N GLU A 80 15.93 -7.33 -10.15
CA GLU A 80 16.62 -6.15 -10.68
C GLU A 80 16.95 -5.12 -9.59
N ARG A 81 16.12 -5.06 -8.55
CA ARG A 81 16.23 -4.14 -7.40
C ARG A 81 16.08 -4.90 -6.10
N PRO A 82 17.15 -5.63 -5.68
CA PRO A 82 17.09 -6.55 -4.54
C PRO A 82 16.96 -5.86 -3.19
N ASP A 83 17.31 -4.57 -3.08
CA ASP A 83 17.04 -3.81 -1.87
C ASP A 83 15.53 -3.64 -1.69
N LYS A 84 15.03 -4.08 -0.54
CA LYS A 84 13.59 -4.18 -0.31
C LYS A 84 12.90 -2.84 -0.09
N TRP A 85 13.65 -1.81 0.30
CA TRP A 85 13.08 -0.57 0.81
C TRP A 85 13.76 0.71 0.30
N GLU A 86 14.81 0.60 -0.49
CA GLU A 86 15.44 1.74 -1.15
C GLU A 86 14.81 1.97 -2.52
N GLY A 87 14.27 3.16 -2.78
CA GLY A 87 13.61 3.49 -4.04
C GLY A 87 12.59 4.62 -3.89
N ASN A 88 11.64 4.65 -4.81
CA ASN A 88 10.53 5.61 -4.78
C ASN A 88 9.24 4.89 -4.38
N SER A 89 8.29 5.64 -3.81
CA SER A 89 6.93 5.15 -3.66
C SER A 89 6.13 5.48 -4.93
N ASP A 90 6.04 4.51 -5.83
CA ASP A 90 5.38 4.69 -7.12
C ASP A 90 3.85 4.47 -7.07
N SER A 91 3.35 4.02 -5.94
CA SER A 91 1.92 3.93 -5.64
C SER A 91 1.64 4.54 -4.27
N MET A 92 0.79 5.55 -4.24
CA MET A 92 0.36 6.23 -3.02
C MET A 92 -1.15 6.34 -3.02
N ILE A 93 -1.81 5.59 -2.13
CA ILE A 93 -3.27 5.53 -2.04
C ILE A 93 -3.67 5.77 -0.59
N LEU A 94 -4.49 6.80 -0.37
CA LEU A 94 -5.12 7.01 0.92
C LEU A 94 -6.41 6.20 0.99
N VAL A 95 -6.49 5.28 1.93
CA VAL A 95 -7.72 4.54 2.28
C VAL A 95 -8.39 5.26 3.43
N THR A 96 -9.57 5.79 3.21
CA THR A 96 -10.39 6.42 4.25
C THR A 96 -11.58 5.52 4.56
N ILE A 97 -11.71 5.10 5.81
CA ILE A 97 -12.74 4.16 6.27
C ILE A 97 -13.64 4.85 7.27
N ASN A 98 -14.94 4.88 6.99
CA ASN A 98 -15.93 5.41 7.93
C ASN A 98 -16.94 4.32 8.32
N PRO A 99 -16.89 3.80 9.56
CA PRO A 99 -17.78 2.75 10.02
C PRO A 99 -19.23 3.18 10.19
N LYS A 100 -19.49 4.49 10.40
CA LYS A 100 -20.84 5.03 10.54
C LYS A 100 -21.56 5.08 9.18
N THR A 101 -20.86 5.50 8.14
CA THR A 101 -21.40 5.52 6.76
C THR A 101 -21.27 4.18 6.07
N LYS A 102 -20.55 3.22 6.68
CA LYS A 102 -20.22 1.90 6.13
C LYS A 102 -19.56 2.00 4.76
N LYS A 103 -18.64 2.93 4.60
CA LYS A 103 -18.00 3.26 3.33
C LYS A 103 -16.48 3.30 3.48
N THR A 104 -15.79 2.84 2.44
CA THR A 104 -14.36 3.01 2.23
C THR A 104 -14.11 3.77 0.95
N THR A 105 -13.23 4.78 1.01
CA THR A 105 -12.81 5.54 -0.17
C THR A 105 -11.32 5.31 -0.40
N LEU A 106 -10.96 4.91 -1.63
CA LEU A 106 -9.58 4.82 -2.10
C LEU A 106 -9.25 6.07 -2.91
N THR A 107 -8.39 6.94 -2.38
CA THR A 107 -7.93 8.15 -3.07
C THR A 107 -6.51 7.97 -3.55
N SER A 108 -6.30 7.85 -4.88
CA SER A 108 -4.96 7.82 -5.47
C SER A 108 -4.35 9.21 -5.52
N LEU A 109 -3.09 9.31 -5.12
CA LEU A 109 -2.26 10.50 -5.25
C LEU A 109 -1.28 10.28 -6.41
N GLU A 110 -1.28 11.22 -7.36
CA GLU A 110 -0.36 11.15 -8.50
C GLU A 110 1.09 11.32 -8.02
N ARG A 111 1.97 10.40 -8.40
CA ARG A 111 3.36 10.36 -7.93
C ARG A 111 4.20 11.55 -8.41
N ASP A 112 3.85 12.10 -9.56
CA ASP A 112 4.58 13.18 -10.23
C ASP A 112 4.07 14.58 -9.84
N ILE A 113 3.17 14.70 -8.82
CA ILE A 113 2.70 16.00 -8.31
C ILE A 113 3.90 16.87 -7.94
N TYR A 114 3.86 18.12 -8.43
CA TYR A 114 4.90 19.12 -8.17
C TYR A 114 4.74 19.69 -6.76
N MET A 115 5.73 19.39 -5.90
CA MET A 115 5.69 19.67 -4.47
C MET A 115 6.78 20.66 -4.07
N ASN A 116 6.44 21.51 -3.09
CA ASN A 116 7.40 22.37 -2.40
C ASN A 116 7.86 21.66 -1.11
N PHE A 117 9.17 21.42 -1.00
CA PHE A 117 9.84 20.83 0.16
C PHE A 117 10.53 21.89 1.04
N GLY A 118 10.29 23.16 0.81
CA GLY A 118 10.92 24.30 1.48
C GLY A 118 12.06 24.86 0.65
N ASP A 119 13.21 24.25 0.66
CA ASP A 119 14.42 24.76 -0.02
C ASP A 119 14.47 24.36 -1.52
N PHE A 120 13.64 23.43 -1.97
CA PHE A 120 13.60 22.94 -3.34
C PHE A 120 12.20 22.40 -3.68
N ASN A 121 11.98 22.23 -4.99
CA ASN A 121 10.77 21.61 -5.52
C ASN A 121 11.09 20.26 -6.17
N ALA A 122 10.21 19.27 -6.00
CA ALA A 122 10.39 17.94 -6.58
C ALA A 122 9.04 17.22 -6.74
N LYS A 123 9.07 16.00 -7.28
CA LYS A 123 7.90 15.11 -7.37
C LYS A 123 7.49 14.59 -6.00
N LEU A 124 6.20 14.34 -5.79
CA LEU A 124 5.66 13.78 -4.54
C LEU A 124 6.36 12.46 -4.15
N ASN A 125 6.59 11.55 -5.10
CA ASN A 125 7.21 10.26 -4.83
C ASN A 125 8.66 10.36 -4.32
N SER A 126 9.35 11.48 -4.59
CA SER A 126 10.71 11.71 -4.09
C SER A 126 10.77 11.88 -2.58
N ALA A 127 9.65 12.17 -1.92
CA ALA A 127 9.57 12.24 -0.47
C ALA A 127 10.01 10.92 0.18
N TYR A 128 9.57 9.78 -0.39
CA TYR A 128 9.97 8.47 0.11
C TYR A 128 11.48 8.22 -0.05
N ALA A 129 12.05 8.50 -1.21
CA ALA A 129 13.49 8.33 -1.46
C ALA A 129 14.38 9.17 -0.51
N ARG A 130 13.86 10.28 0.04
CA ARG A 130 14.59 11.20 0.92
C ARG A 130 14.55 10.81 2.38
N GLY A 131 13.45 10.30 2.86
CA GLY A 131 13.24 10.03 4.29
C GLY A 131 12.27 8.89 4.53
N GLN A 132 12.15 7.99 3.55
CA GLN A 132 11.28 6.81 3.60
C GLN A 132 9.83 7.17 4.00
N ASN A 133 9.20 6.30 4.79
CA ASN A 133 7.83 6.49 5.26
C ASN A 133 7.62 7.81 6.03
N LYS A 134 8.60 8.26 6.81
CA LYS A 134 8.52 9.48 7.60
C LYS A 134 8.29 10.72 6.74
N GLU A 135 9.14 10.92 5.73
CA GLU A 135 9.04 12.09 4.86
C GLU A 135 7.83 11.98 3.93
N ALA A 136 7.54 10.77 3.41
CA ALA A 136 6.35 10.53 2.59
C ALA A 136 5.06 10.87 3.36
N ILE A 137 4.91 10.39 4.60
CA ILE A 137 3.74 10.68 5.45
C ILE A 137 3.64 12.17 5.72
N SER A 138 4.73 12.82 6.18
CA SER A 138 4.74 14.26 6.47
C SER A 138 4.35 15.11 5.26
N THR A 139 4.86 14.75 4.08
CA THR A 139 4.57 15.44 2.82
C THR A 139 3.10 15.28 2.43
N ILE A 140 2.55 14.08 2.54
CA ILE A 140 1.15 13.79 2.21
C ILE A 140 0.19 14.42 3.25
N GLU A 141 0.55 14.44 4.53
CA GLU A 141 -0.22 15.17 5.54
C GLU A 141 -0.38 16.66 5.21
N LYS A 142 0.70 17.29 4.73
CA LYS A 142 0.69 18.69 4.29
C LYS A 142 -0.08 18.87 2.98
N LEU A 143 0.09 17.95 2.01
CA LEU A 143 -0.64 17.97 0.76
C LEU A 143 -2.15 17.93 0.98
N LEU A 144 -2.61 17.03 1.83
CA LEU A 144 -4.03 16.79 2.06
C LEU A 144 -4.60 17.57 3.24
N ASN A 145 -3.76 18.26 4.01
CA ASN A 145 -4.11 18.97 5.26
C ASN A 145 -4.93 18.11 6.24
N ILE A 146 -4.45 16.88 6.45
CA ILE A 146 -4.98 15.91 7.42
C ILE A 146 -3.83 15.25 8.17
N LYS A 147 -4.13 14.55 9.26
CA LYS A 147 -3.18 13.62 9.90
C LYS A 147 -3.38 12.21 9.36
N ILE A 148 -2.29 11.49 9.16
CA ILE A 148 -2.31 10.08 8.79
C ILE A 148 -2.37 9.23 10.06
N ASP A 149 -3.44 8.43 10.20
CA ASP A 149 -3.62 7.57 11.37
C ASP A 149 -2.67 6.38 11.34
N ASN A 150 -2.62 5.71 10.20
CA ASN A 150 -1.76 4.55 9.99
C ASN A 150 -1.21 4.52 8.56
N TYR A 151 -0.16 3.73 8.36
CA TYR A 151 0.30 3.39 7.03
C TYR A 151 0.53 1.88 6.87
N LEU A 152 0.48 1.45 5.63
CA LEU A 152 0.87 0.11 5.19
C LEU A 152 1.76 0.26 3.96
N MET A 153 2.96 -0.28 4.02
CA MET A 153 3.93 -0.25 2.94
C MET A 153 4.21 -1.67 2.47
N VAL A 154 4.17 -1.87 1.16
CA VAL A 154 4.38 -3.17 0.52
C VAL A 154 5.32 -2.97 -0.68
N ASN A 155 6.30 -3.86 -0.84
CA ASN A 155 7.13 -3.90 -2.04
C ASN A 155 6.53 -4.80 -3.12
N MET A 156 7.19 -4.93 -4.27
CA MET A 156 6.70 -5.73 -5.40
C MET A 156 6.52 -7.22 -5.06
N GLU A 157 7.49 -7.81 -4.36
CA GLU A 157 7.43 -9.21 -3.91
C GLU A 157 6.23 -9.43 -2.99
N GLY A 158 5.98 -8.50 -2.04
CA GLY A 158 4.85 -8.57 -1.12
C GLY A 158 3.50 -8.48 -1.82
N LEU A 159 3.36 -7.65 -2.86
CA LEU A 159 2.13 -7.60 -3.66
C LEU A 159 1.90 -8.92 -4.41
N SER A 160 2.95 -9.46 -5.03
CA SER A 160 2.88 -10.74 -5.73
C SER A 160 2.48 -11.87 -4.79
N ASP A 161 3.17 -12.00 -3.66
CA ASP A 161 2.89 -13.00 -2.63
C ASP A 161 1.45 -12.89 -2.10
N LEU A 162 0.97 -11.66 -1.86
CA LEU A 162 -0.37 -11.43 -1.37
C LEU A 162 -1.44 -11.92 -2.34
N VAL A 163 -1.28 -11.61 -3.64
CA VAL A 163 -2.20 -12.06 -4.69
C VAL A 163 -2.20 -13.58 -4.81
N ASP A 164 -1.04 -14.23 -4.76
CA ASP A 164 -0.93 -15.69 -4.81
C ASP A 164 -1.57 -16.35 -3.59
N LYS A 165 -1.36 -15.80 -2.40
CA LYS A 165 -1.91 -16.34 -1.15
C LYS A 165 -3.43 -16.20 -1.02
N VAL A 166 -4.02 -15.15 -1.61
CA VAL A 166 -5.48 -15.07 -1.71
C VAL A 166 -6.05 -15.96 -2.84
N GLY A 167 -5.21 -16.74 -3.49
CA GLY A 167 -5.57 -17.69 -4.55
C GLY A 167 -5.80 -17.03 -5.92
N GLY A 168 -5.16 -15.88 -6.17
CA GLY A 168 -5.34 -15.09 -7.39
C GLY A 168 -6.58 -14.19 -7.35
N ILE A 169 -6.59 -13.19 -8.22
CA ILE A 169 -7.69 -12.22 -8.37
C ILE A 169 -8.23 -12.24 -9.78
N GLU A 170 -9.49 -11.86 -9.97
CA GLU A 170 -10.12 -11.72 -11.28
C GLU A 170 -10.09 -10.27 -11.74
N VAL A 171 -9.53 -10.03 -12.93
CA VAL A 171 -9.45 -8.70 -13.57
C VAL A 171 -9.97 -8.79 -15.00
N THR A 172 -10.35 -7.65 -15.55
CA THR A 172 -10.81 -7.56 -16.96
C THR A 172 -9.90 -6.63 -17.74
N ASN A 173 -9.16 -7.19 -18.71
CA ASN A 173 -8.47 -6.40 -19.72
C ASN A 173 -9.49 -5.93 -20.75
N THR A 174 -9.80 -4.62 -20.78
CA THR A 174 -10.74 -3.99 -21.71
C THR A 174 -10.09 -3.49 -23.00
N PHE A 175 -8.77 -3.57 -23.12
CA PHE A 175 -8.06 -3.23 -24.36
C PHE A 175 -8.21 -4.35 -25.39
N ASP A 176 -7.99 -4.05 -26.65
CA ASP A 176 -7.93 -5.01 -27.77
C ASP A 176 -6.54 -5.66 -27.93
N PHE A 177 -5.60 -5.34 -27.05
CA PHE A 177 -4.24 -5.89 -26.99
C PHE A 177 -3.93 -6.44 -25.59
N PRO A 178 -2.91 -7.31 -25.44
CA PRO A 178 -2.51 -7.82 -24.14
C PRO A 178 -1.92 -6.73 -23.26
N ILE A 179 -2.31 -6.68 -21.97
CA ILE A 179 -1.63 -5.88 -20.96
C ILE A 179 -0.25 -6.46 -20.72
N SER A 180 0.79 -5.65 -20.90
CA SER A 180 2.21 -6.04 -20.84
C SER A 180 3.05 -4.89 -20.30
N ILE A 181 4.25 -5.21 -19.81
CA ILE A 181 5.32 -4.25 -19.47
C ILE A 181 6.59 -4.54 -20.29
N SER A 182 6.46 -5.18 -21.45
CA SER A 182 7.57 -5.56 -22.33
C SER A 182 8.38 -4.37 -22.87
N ASP A 183 7.84 -3.17 -22.80
CA ASP A 183 8.51 -1.90 -23.08
C ASP A 183 9.44 -1.43 -21.94
N GLN A 184 9.28 -2.02 -20.74
CA GLN A 184 10.06 -1.71 -19.54
C GLN A 184 10.94 -2.88 -19.10
N GLU A 185 10.49 -4.12 -19.34
CA GLU A 185 11.14 -5.36 -18.94
C GLU A 185 11.07 -6.38 -20.09
N THR A 186 12.09 -7.24 -20.20
CA THR A 186 12.17 -8.24 -21.25
C THR A 186 11.23 -9.44 -21.08
N ASP A 187 10.50 -9.51 -19.95
CA ASP A 187 9.61 -10.62 -19.62
C ASP A 187 8.22 -10.46 -20.24
N ASN A 188 7.96 -11.24 -21.28
CA ASN A 188 6.64 -11.36 -21.93
C ASN A 188 5.77 -12.51 -21.38
N LEU A 189 6.21 -13.23 -20.34
CA LEU A 189 5.54 -14.45 -19.87
C LEU A 189 4.27 -14.16 -19.10
N ASN A 190 4.14 -12.98 -18.48
CA ASN A 190 3.06 -12.63 -17.58
C ASN A 190 2.02 -11.67 -18.18
N GLN A 191 1.88 -11.66 -19.50
CA GLN A 191 0.89 -10.85 -20.20
C GLN A 191 -0.54 -11.27 -19.86
N ILE A 192 -1.47 -10.28 -19.85
CA ILE A 192 -2.89 -10.53 -19.64
C ILE A 192 -3.64 -10.25 -20.97
N PRO A 193 -4.13 -11.29 -21.67
CA PRO A 193 -4.87 -11.11 -22.90
C PRO A 193 -6.15 -10.28 -22.71
N PRO A 194 -6.77 -9.79 -23.80
CA PRO A 194 -8.11 -9.19 -23.74
C PRO A 194 -9.14 -10.09 -23.07
N GLY A 195 -10.07 -9.49 -22.32
CA GLY A 195 -11.16 -10.21 -21.62
C GLY A 195 -10.90 -10.41 -20.13
N THR A 196 -11.72 -11.23 -19.49
CA THR A 196 -11.68 -11.47 -18.03
C THR A 196 -10.83 -12.68 -17.72
N HIS A 197 -9.86 -12.49 -16.84
CA HIS A 197 -8.88 -13.52 -16.46
C HIS A 197 -8.69 -13.56 -14.95
N LYS A 198 -8.49 -14.78 -14.44
CA LYS A 198 -7.94 -14.98 -13.11
C LYS A 198 -6.41 -14.90 -13.20
N ILE A 199 -5.82 -13.93 -12.52
CA ILE A 199 -4.38 -13.65 -12.57
C ILE A 199 -3.69 -14.03 -11.26
N ASN A 200 -2.43 -14.44 -11.35
CA ASN A 200 -1.53 -14.72 -10.24
C ASN A 200 -0.74 -13.45 -9.82
N GLY A 201 0.16 -13.58 -8.84
CA GLY A 201 0.95 -12.48 -8.32
C GLY A 201 1.85 -11.79 -9.35
N ALA A 202 2.56 -12.56 -10.17
CA ALA A 202 3.41 -12.02 -11.23
C ALA A 202 2.59 -11.25 -12.29
N GLN A 203 1.45 -11.80 -12.69
CA GLN A 203 0.53 -11.12 -13.60
C GLN A 203 -0.10 -9.87 -12.96
N ALA A 204 -0.37 -9.89 -11.64
CA ALA A 204 -0.87 -8.72 -10.94
C ALA A 204 0.14 -7.56 -10.90
N LEU A 205 1.44 -7.87 -10.82
CA LEU A 205 2.50 -6.87 -10.98
C LEU A 205 2.47 -6.26 -12.39
N VAL A 206 2.39 -7.07 -13.44
CA VAL A 206 2.26 -6.58 -14.83
C VAL A 206 1.02 -5.70 -14.97
N TYR A 207 -0.15 -6.16 -14.47
CA TYR A 207 -1.42 -5.43 -14.53
C TYR A 207 -1.34 -4.06 -13.85
N SER A 208 -0.72 -4.00 -12.68
CA SER A 208 -0.61 -2.78 -11.87
C SER A 208 0.51 -1.83 -12.30
N ARG A 209 1.43 -2.25 -13.19
CA ARG A 209 2.60 -1.47 -13.63
C ARG A 209 2.50 -0.96 -15.07
N MET A 210 1.72 -1.60 -15.93
CA MET A 210 1.52 -1.18 -17.31
C MET A 210 1.06 0.29 -17.37
N ARG A 211 1.70 1.09 -18.21
CA ARG A 211 1.45 2.53 -18.33
C ARG A 211 1.51 3.04 -19.77
N TYR A 212 2.57 2.74 -20.49
CA TYR A 212 2.87 3.39 -21.78
C TYR A 212 1.87 3.08 -22.88
N GLN A 213 1.26 1.89 -22.86
CA GLN A 213 0.24 1.50 -23.83
C GLN A 213 -1.18 1.91 -23.40
N ASP A 214 -1.35 2.44 -22.18
CA ASP A 214 -2.64 2.92 -21.70
C ASP A 214 -2.93 4.32 -22.25
N PRO A 215 -4.07 4.56 -22.93
CA PRO A 215 -4.47 5.89 -23.37
C PRO A 215 -4.58 6.93 -22.23
N GLU A 216 -4.88 6.46 -21.00
CA GLU A 216 -4.92 7.29 -19.80
C GLU A 216 -3.55 7.39 -19.08
N GLY A 217 -2.51 6.75 -19.61
CA GLY A 217 -1.15 6.80 -19.05
C GLY A 217 -1.08 6.38 -17.60
N ASP A 218 -0.52 7.25 -16.76
CA ASP A 218 -0.34 6.98 -15.32
C ASP A 218 -1.68 6.90 -14.56
N TYR A 219 -2.69 7.64 -14.97
CA TYR A 219 -4.03 7.58 -14.36
C TYR A 219 -4.69 6.23 -14.56
N GLY A 220 -4.55 5.61 -15.75
CA GLY A 220 -5.02 4.25 -16.00
C GLY A 220 -4.27 3.22 -15.16
N ARG A 221 -2.96 3.37 -14.98
CA ARG A 221 -2.18 2.54 -14.06
C ARG A 221 -2.74 2.62 -12.63
N GLN A 222 -3.01 3.81 -12.12
CA GLN A 222 -3.57 3.99 -10.79
C GLN A 222 -4.98 3.38 -10.65
N LYS A 223 -5.81 3.42 -11.69
CA LYS A 223 -7.11 2.71 -11.70
C LYS A 223 -6.91 1.21 -11.50
N ARG A 224 -5.98 0.59 -12.24
CA ARG A 224 -5.67 -0.83 -12.09
C ARG A 224 -5.09 -1.17 -10.71
N GLN A 225 -4.25 -0.30 -10.13
CA GLN A 225 -3.76 -0.48 -8.76
C GLN A 225 -4.90 -0.49 -7.75
N ARG A 226 -5.86 0.44 -7.85
CA ARG A 226 -7.05 0.44 -6.98
C ARG A 226 -7.93 -0.79 -7.20
N GLU A 227 -8.05 -1.26 -8.44
CA GLU A 227 -8.77 -2.48 -8.74
C GLU A 227 -8.12 -3.70 -8.07
N VAL A 228 -6.81 -3.87 -8.20
CA VAL A 228 -6.05 -4.96 -7.54
C VAL A 228 -6.28 -4.93 -6.03
N ILE A 229 -6.16 -3.77 -5.39
CA ILE A 229 -6.41 -3.61 -3.94
C ILE A 229 -7.85 -4.00 -3.59
N THR A 230 -8.82 -3.52 -4.36
CA THR A 230 -10.24 -3.84 -4.14
C THR A 230 -10.51 -5.33 -4.24
N LYS A 231 -9.93 -5.99 -5.25
CA LYS A 231 -10.07 -7.45 -5.44
C LYS A 231 -9.41 -8.26 -4.32
N ILE A 232 -8.24 -7.82 -3.85
CA ILE A 232 -7.56 -8.43 -2.69
C ILE A 232 -8.45 -8.31 -1.45
N ILE A 233 -8.97 -7.12 -1.15
CA ILE A 233 -9.88 -6.90 -0.01
C ILE A 233 -11.10 -7.83 -0.11
N GLN A 234 -11.75 -7.91 -1.26
CA GLN A 234 -12.89 -8.79 -1.48
C GLN A 234 -12.55 -10.27 -1.26
N LYS A 235 -11.38 -10.72 -1.72
CA LYS A 235 -10.89 -12.08 -1.50
C LYS A 235 -10.63 -12.35 -0.03
N VAL A 236 -9.92 -11.46 0.66
CA VAL A 236 -9.66 -11.59 2.10
C VAL A 236 -10.98 -11.66 2.89
N LEU A 237 -11.96 -10.80 2.58
CA LEU A 237 -13.27 -10.82 3.25
C LEU A 237 -14.08 -12.09 2.99
N SER A 238 -13.79 -12.82 1.91
CA SER A 238 -14.48 -14.08 1.57
C SER A 238 -13.95 -15.30 2.30
N PHE A 239 -12.85 -15.19 3.05
CA PHE A 239 -12.30 -16.31 3.81
C PHE A 239 -13.04 -16.51 5.13
N ASP A 240 -13.45 -17.77 5.37
CA ASP A 240 -14.19 -18.15 6.59
C ASP A 240 -13.28 -18.73 7.68
N SER A 241 -12.00 -19.01 7.38
CA SER A 241 -11.10 -19.68 8.31
C SER A 241 -9.93 -18.82 8.75
N LEU A 242 -9.63 -18.88 10.05
CA LEU A 242 -8.50 -18.21 10.68
C LEU A 242 -7.14 -18.64 10.11
N SER A 243 -7.03 -19.91 9.67
CA SER A 243 -5.79 -20.44 9.09
C SER A 243 -5.37 -19.73 7.81
N HIS A 244 -6.31 -19.36 6.94
CA HIS A 244 -6.01 -18.60 5.72
C HIS A 244 -5.42 -17.22 6.03
N TYR A 245 -5.93 -16.52 7.06
CA TYR A 245 -5.36 -15.24 7.47
C TYR A 245 -3.92 -15.38 7.97
N GLN A 246 -3.61 -16.45 8.72
CA GLN A 246 -2.24 -16.70 9.19
C GLN A 246 -1.26 -16.97 8.05
N ASP A 247 -1.67 -17.73 7.05
CA ASP A 247 -0.83 -18.04 5.88
C ASP A 247 -0.54 -16.77 5.06
N ILE A 248 -1.55 -15.91 4.86
CA ILE A 248 -1.37 -14.61 4.21
C ILE A 248 -0.38 -13.76 4.99
N ILE A 249 -0.61 -13.57 6.28
CA ILE A 249 0.22 -12.77 7.17
C ILE A 249 1.69 -13.24 7.15
N ASN A 250 1.91 -14.54 7.27
CA ASN A 250 3.26 -15.09 7.27
C ASN A 250 3.98 -14.86 5.94
N SER A 251 3.28 -14.98 4.81
CA SER A 251 3.90 -14.81 3.48
C SER A 251 4.37 -13.39 3.23
N ILE A 252 3.57 -12.38 3.61
CA ILE A 252 3.88 -10.98 3.32
C ILE A 252 4.74 -10.28 4.37
N SER A 253 4.94 -10.89 5.55
CA SER A 253 5.58 -10.24 6.71
C SER A 253 7.01 -9.75 6.47
N ASN A 254 7.75 -10.34 5.54
CA ASN A 254 9.09 -9.90 5.16
C ASN A 254 9.10 -8.77 4.12
N ASN A 255 7.97 -8.53 3.48
CA ASN A 255 7.78 -7.64 2.34
C ASN A 255 6.74 -6.55 2.64
N MET A 256 6.44 -6.35 3.93
CA MET A 256 5.47 -5.37 4.43
C MET A 256 6.03 -4.65 5.66
N LYS A 257 5.75 -3.35 5.77
CA LYS A 257 5.91 -2.54 6.99
C LYS A 257 4.64 -1.79 7.29
N THR A 258 4.29 -1.61 8.56
CA THR A 258 3.07 -0.90 8.95
C THR A 258 3.18 -0.28 10.32
N SER A 259 2.48 0.83 10.53
CA SER A 259 2.27 1.41 11.86
C SER A 259 1.04 0.84 12.59
N ILE A 260 0.27 -0.03 11.94
CA ILE A 260 -0.86 -0.70 12.59
C ILE A 260 -0.31 -1.73 13.59
N PRO A 261 -0.56 -1.58 14.88
CA PRO A 261 -0.08 -2.55 15.87
C PRO A 261 -0.96 -3.81 15.82
N LEU A 262 -0.56 -4.76 14.95
CA LEU A 262 -1.29 -6.00 14.67
C LEU A 262 -1.16 -7.02 15.83
N ASN A 263 -1.48 -6.60 17.04
CA ASN A 263 -1.74 -7.48 18.18
C ASN A 263 -3.17 -8.04 18.14
N ILE A 264 -3.47 -9.00 19.00
CA ILE A 264 -4.78 -9.68 18.99
C ILE A 264 -5.95 -8.71 19.21
N ASN A 265 -5.79 -7.70 20.07
CA ASN A 265 -6.86 -6.75 20.40
C ASN A 265 -7.18 -5.85 19.20
N ASN A 266 -6.14 -5.28 18.57
CA ASN A 266 -6.31 -4.44 17.39
C ASN A 266 -6.75 -5.25 16.16
N SER A 267 -6.29 -6.49 16.02
CA SER A 267 -6.78 -7.40 14.96
C SER A 267 -8.27 -7.69 15.10
N LEU A 268 -8.78 -7.87 16.33
CA LEU A 268 -10.21 -8.02 16.58
C LEU A 268 -10.97 -6.71 16.34
N ALA A 269 -10.40 -5.56 16.73
CA ALA A 269 -11.01 -4.24 16.48
C ALA A 269 -11.14 -3.94 14.98
N LEU A 270 -10.13 -4.33 14.16
CA LEU A 270 -10.17 -4.18 12.71
C LEU A 270 -11.34 -4.92 12.06
N LEU A 271 -11.80 -6.05 12.65
CA LEU A 271 -13.00 -6.74 12.17
C LEU A 271 -14.26 -5.88 12.25
N GLY A 272 -14.31 -4.89 13.14
CA GLY A 272 -15.43 -3.94 13.23
C GLY A 272 -15.58 -3.03 12.01
N TYR A 273 -14.55 -2.91 11.16
CA TYR A 273 -14.62 -2.18 9.90
C TYR A 273 -15.08 -3.03 8.71
N LYS A 274 -15.33 -4.34 8.91
CA LYS A 274 -15.69 -5.27 7.82
C LYS A 274 -16.84 -4.77 6.95
N ASP A 275 -17.89 -4.23 7.57
CA ASP A 275 -19.05 -3.72 6.85
C ASP A 275 -18.71 -2.54 5.92
N SER A 276 -17.74 -1.71 6.32
CA SER A 276 -17.30 -0.55 5.53
C SER A 276 -16.51 -0.96 4.28
N LEU A 277 -15.91 -2.14 4.27
CA LEU A 277 -15.15 -2.67 3.15
C LEU A 277 -16.06 -3.27 2.05
N ASN A 278 -17.37 -3.42 2.30
CA ASN A 278 -18.32 -3.87 1.29
C ASN A 278 -18.70 -2.76 0.29
N THR A 279 -18.53 -1.49 0.67
CA THR A 279 -18.81 -0.33 -0.19
C THR A 279 -17.52 0.45 -0.40
N ILE A 280 -16.84 0.17 -1.52
CA ILE A 280 -15.59 0.83 -1.88
C ILE A 280 -15.84 1.82 -3.01
N THR A 281 -15.50 3.09 -2.78
CA THR A 281 -15.50 4.16 -3.79
C THR A 281 -14.08 4.57 -4.12
N GLN A 282 -13.89 5.16 -5.30
CA GLN A 282 -12.56 5.52 -5.80
C GLN A 282 -12.53 7.00 -6.17
N GLU A 283 -11.49 7.68 -5.74
CA GLU A 283 -11.16 9.07 -6.06
C GLU A 283 -9.71 9.13 -6.57
N GLN A 284 -9.39 10.17 -7.31
CA GLN A 284 -8.05 10.37 -7.87
C GLN A 284 -7.72 11.86 -7.87
N LEU A 285 -6.60 12.22 -7.26
CA LEU A 285 -6.05 13.56 -7.37
C LEU A 285 -5.29 13.66 -8.70
N THR A 286 -5.82 14.46 -9.62
CA THR A 286 -5.25 14.68 -10.95
C THR A 286 -4.61 16.06 -11.05
N GLY A 287 -3.66 16.24 -11.98
CA GLY A 287 -3.00 17.48 -12.29
C GLY A 287 -2.94 17.73 -13.79
N GLU A 288 -2.37 18.87 -14.16
CA GLU A 288 -2.03 19.24 -15.52
C GLU A 288 -0.54 18.94 -15.78
N ASP A 289 -0.21 18.51 -16.98
CA ASP A 289 1.17 18.22 -17.37
C ASP A 289 2.02 19.50 -17.38
N LEU A 290 3.17 19.47 -16.73
CA LEU A 290 4.16 20.54 -16.75
C LEU A 290 5.54 19.94 -17.03
N MET A 291 6.20 20.46 -18.06
CA MET A 291 7.60 20.10 -18.38
C MET A 291 8.53 21.21 -17.88
N LEU A 292 9.39 20.89 -16.90
CA LEU A 292 10.44 21.79 -16.41
C LEU A 292 11.80 21.14 -16.57
N ASN A 293 12.71 21.80 -17.28
CA ASN A 293 14.09 21.33 -17.48
C ASN A 293 14.18 19.85 -17.95
N GLY A 294 13.25 19.43 -18.81
CA GLY A 294 13.19 18.05 -19.32
C GLY A 294 12.57 17.02 -18.35
N ILE A 295 12.07 17.47 -17.19
CA ILE A 295 11.38 16.62 -16.22
C ILE A 295 9.88 16.90 -16.30
N SER A 296 9.08 15.86 -16.43
CA SER A 296 7.61 15.95 -16.42
C SER A 296 7.08 15.96 -14.99
N TYR A 297 6.21 16.91 -14.68
CA TYR A 297 5.49 17.05 -13.42
C TYR A 297 3.99 17.10 -13.66
N GLN A 298 3.21 16.86 -12.60
CA GLN A 298 1.78 17.07 -12.53
C GLN A 298 1.49 18.26 -11.62
N VAL A 299 0.86 19.30 -12.13
CA VAL A 299 0.49 20.49 -11.35
C VAL A 299 -0.99 20.43 -11.02
N VAL A 300 -1.31 20.31 -9.76
CA VAL A 300 -2.70 20.19 -9.31
C VAL A 300 -3.43 21.52 -9.39
N ASN A 301 -4.71 21.47 -9.82
CA ASN A 301 -5.60 22.61 -9.69
C ASN A 301 -6.01 22.79 -8.22
N GLY A 302 -5.89 24.00 -7.68
CA GLY A 302 -6.13 24.30 -6.28
C GLY A 302 -7.57 24.03 -5.84
N GLN A 303 -8.56 24.33 -6.69
CA GLN A 303 -9.97 24.06 -6.42
C GLN A 303 -10.23 22.56 -6.34
N HIS A 304 -9.70 21.78 -7.29
CA HIS A 304 -9.83 20.31 -7.28
C HIS A 304 -9.17 19.69 -6.04
N LEU A 305 -7.98 20.19 -5.66
CA LEU A 305 -7.31 19.71 -4.43
C LEU A 305 -8.12 20.02 -3.18
N LEU A 306 -8.71 21.22 -3.08
CA LEU A 306 -9.59 21.57 -1.96
C LEU A 306 -10.83 20.69 -1.89
N GLU A 307 -11.42 20.33 -3.03
CA GLU A 307 -12.54 19.41 -3.11
C GLU A 307 -12.16 18.00 -2.60
N ILE A 308 -10.99 17.47 -3.01
CA ILE A 308 -10.47 16.20 -2.53
C ILE A 308 -10.17 16.26 -1.02
N GLN A 309 -9.54 17.34 -0.54
CA GLN A 309 -9.31 17.55 0.90
C GLN A 309 -10.64 17.50 1.68
N ASN A 310 -11.66 18.21 1.21
CA ASN A 310 -12.96 18.27 1.88
C ASN A 310 -13.74 16.95 1.80
N LYS A 311 -13.66 16.20 0.70
CA LYS A 311 -14.21 14.85 0.63
C LYS A 311 -13.60 13.92 1.68
N ILE A 312 -12.26 13.92 1.80
CA ILE A 312 -11.55 13.12 2.80
C ILE A 312 -11.92 13.56 4.22
N ARG A 313 -11.92 14.86 4.49
CA ARG A 313 -12.26 15.42 5.79
C ARG A 313 -13.69 15.08 6.21
N LYS A 314 -14.64 15.12 5.28
CA LYS A 314 -16.03 14.71 5.53
C LYS A 314 -16.13 13.25 5.96
N GLU A 315 -15.42 12.34 5.27
CA GLU A 315 -15.39 10.92 5.65
C GLU A 315 -14.70 10.71 7.01
N LEU A 316 -13.73 11.56 7.37
CA LEU A 316 -13.05 11.55 8.68
C LEU A 316 -13.79 12.32 9.78
N GLU A 317 -14.98 12.86 9.49
CA GLU A 317 -15.76 13.69 10.43
C GLU A 317 -15.01 14.95 10.90
N LEU A 318 -14.12 15.49 10.06
CA LEU A 318 -13.37 16.71 10.29
C LEU A 318 -14.11 17.92 9.70
N PRO A 319 -13.94 19.14 10.24
CA PRO A 319 -14.49 20.36 9.67
C PRO A 319 -14.02 20.59 8.24
N GLU A 320 -14.90 21.10 7.38
CA GLU A 320 -14.53 21.48 6.01
C GLU A 320 -13.60 22.71 6.01
N LEU A 321 -12.71 22.75 5.02
CA LEU A 321 -11.81 23.87 4.78
C LEU A 321 -12.50 24.90 3.88
N THR A 322 -12.38 26.18 4.23
CA THR A 322 -12.86 27.30 3.42
C THR A 322 -11.78 27.82 2.47
N GLU A 323 -10.52 27.48 2.72
CA GLU A 323 -9.36 27.87 1.94
C GLU A 323 -8.39 26.71 1.77
N LEU A 324 -7.69 26.68 0.65
CA LEU A 324 -6.68 25.66 0.39
C LEU A 324 -5.46 25.85 1.28
N LYS A 325 -5.03 24.78 1.96
CA LYS A 325 -3.75 24.68 2.67
C LYS A 325 -3.01 23.45 2.19
N THR A 326 -1.86 23.67 1.57
CA THR A 326 -1.10 22.59 0.94
C THR A 326 0.36 22.99 0.75
N ASN A 327 1.23 21.99 0.59
CA ASN A 327 2.60 22.15 0.11
C ASN A 327 2.76 21.76 -1.38
N ALA A 328 1.67 21.49 -2.10
CA ALA A 328 1.71 21.35 -3.55
C ALA A 328 1.84 22.71 -4.23
N ILE A 329 2.57 22.74 -5.32
CA ILE A 329 2.58 23.91 -6.23
C ILE A 329 1.36 23.74 -7.13
N THR A 330 0.43 24.70 -7.05
CA THR A 330 -0.83 24.65 -7.83
C THR A 330 -0.73 25.45 -9.12
N VAL A 331 -1.67 25.21 -10.03
CA VAL A 331 -1.79 25.96 -11.29
C VAL A 331 -1.91 27.46 -11.01
N GLU A 332 -2.68 27.85 -9.99
CA GLU A 332 -2.89 29.24 -9.60
C GLU A 332 -1.60 29.88 -9.05
N ALA A 333 -0.82 29.12 -8.25
CA ALA A 333 0.46 29.60 -7.73
C ALA A 333 1.47 29.85 -8.84
N LEU A 334 1.56 28.96 -9.84
CA LEU A 334 2.42 29.16 -11.01
C LEU A 334 2.01 30.38 -11.82
N ASN A 335 0.71 30.57 -12.08
CA ASN A 335 0.19 31.68 -12.84
C ASN A 335 0.42 33.04 -12.15
N THR A 336 0.39 33.07 -10.80
CA THR A 336 0.70 34.30 -10.06
C THR A 336 2.20 34.58 -9.99
N GLY A 337 3.05 33.55 -9.87
CA GLY A 337 4.50 33.66 -9.87
C GLY A 337 5.05 34.16 -11.20
N ILE A 338 4.51 33.72 -12.33
CA ILE A 338 4.89 34.18 -13.68
C ILE A 338 4.58 35.68 -13.88
N LYS A 339 3.63 36.26 -13.15
CA LYS A 339 3.27 37.68 -13.25
C LYS A 339 4.17 38.64 -12.47
N ASN A 340 4.94 38.14 -11.49
CA ASN A 340 5.64 39.01 -10.55
C ASN A 340 7.17 38.89 -10.59
N GLU A 341 7.78 37.82 -11.06
CA GLU A 341 9.23 37.66 -11.24
C GLU A 341 9.48 36.56 -12.26
N GLU A 342 10.35 36.81 -13.28
CA GLU A 342 10.96 35.72 -14.02
C GLU A 342 11.79 34.91 -13.01
N PRO A 343 11.46 33.61 -12.73
CA PRO A 343 12.27 32.85 -11.80
C PRO A 343 13.64 32.66 -12.43
N ASP A 344 14.69 32.96 -11.67
CA ASP A 344 16.06 32.61 -12.00
C ASP A 344 16.20 31.07 -11.93
N LEU A 345 15.79 30.41 -13.03
CA LEU A 345 15.71 28.95 -13.15
C LEU A 345 17.08 28.30 -13.43
N GLU A 346 18.14 29.12 -13.67
CA GLU A 346 19.48 28.61 -13.97
C GLU A 346 20.27 28.13 -12.73
N ASN A 347 19.87 28.47 -11.49
CA ASN A 347 20.69 28.24 -10.28
C ASN A 347 20.04 27.37 -9.19
N GLN A 348 18.93 26.69 -9.45
CA GLN A 348 18.39 25.75 -8.46
C GLN A 348 19.02 24.35 -8.63
N PRO A 349 19.68 23.79 -7.61
CA PRO A 349 20.27 22.46 -7.72
C PRO A 349 19.18 21.42 -7.82
N ILE A 350 18.92 20.95 -9.05
CA ILE A 350 18.07 19.79 -9.29
C ILE A 350 18.88 18.56 -8.89
N GLN A 351 18.67 18.05 -7.69
CA GLN A 351 19.12 16.72 -7.34
C GLN A 351 18.09 15.69 -7.85
N ASP A 352 18.23 15.34 -9.13
CA ASP A 352 17.53 14.17 -9.69
C ASP A 352 18.25 12.91 -9.19
N ASN A 353 17.68 12.26 -8.17
CA ASN A 353 18.11 10.96 -7.68
C ASN A 353 17.38 9.81 -8.37
N THR A 354 16.93 9.97 -9.62
CA THR A 354 16.55 8.81 -10.43
C THR A 354 17.81 7.97 -10.68
N PRO A 355 17.83 6.68 -10.35
CA PRO A 355 18.95 5.81 -10.70
C PRO A 355 19.11 5.86 -12.21
N LYS A 356 20.25 6.38 -12.69
CA LYS A 356 20.59 6.29 -14.10
C LYS A 356 20.60 4.81 -14.48
N PRO A 357 20.01 4.39 -15.61
CA PRO A 357 20.10 3.01 -16.05
C PRO A 357 21.58 2.65 -16.19
N GLN A 358 22.02 1.64 -15.46
CA GLN A 358 23.38 1.08 -15.54
C GLN A 358 23.57 0.42 -16.92
N LYS A 359 23.87 1.19 -17.96
CA LYS A 359 24.19 0.68 -19.31
C LYS A 359 25.66 0.82 -19.67
N GLU A 360 26.58 1.05 -18.75
CA GLU A 360 28.01 1.23 -19.10
C GLU A 360 29.04 0.40 -18.34
N ILE A 361 28.68 -0.73 -17.71
CA ILE A 361 29.69 -1.59 -17.05
C ILE A 361 29.87 -2.95 -17.73
N LYS A 362 29.50 -3.12 -18.99
CA LYS A 362 29.80 -4.39 -19.73
C LYS A 362 30.74 -4.26 -20.90
N GLN A 363 31.49 -3.20 -21.08
CA GLN A 363 32.44 -3.07 -22.20
C GLN A 363 33.94 -3.07 -21.81
N HIS A 364 34.30 -3.15 -20.55
CA HIS A 364 35.74 -3.12 -20.17
C HIS A 364 36.33 -4.46 -19.68
N GLU A 365 35.53 -5.50 -19.45
CA GLU A 365 36.10 -6.81 -18.99
C GLU A 365 36.35 -7.85 -20.12
N ASN A 366 35.94 -7.57 -21.35
CA ASN A 366 36.16 -8.52 -22.48
C ASN A 366 37.42 -8.25 -23.33
N LYS A 367 38.37 -7.41 -22.84
CA LYS A 367 39.64 -7.20 -23.56
C LYS A 367 40.87 -7.78 -22.86
N GLN A 368 40.71 -8.44 -21.72
CA GLN A 368 41.88 -9.00 -21.02
C GLN A 368 41.88 -10.54 -20.92
N PHE A 369 40.93 -11.23 -21.55
CA PHE A 369 40.83 -12.70 -21.49
C PHE A 369 41.30 -13.43 -22.79
N ASN A 370 41.80 -12.71 -23.79
CA ASN A 370 42.22 -13.31 -25.08
C ASN A 370 43.75 -13.25 -25.37
N SER A 371 44.61 -13.13 -24.34
CA SER A 371 46.07 -13.12 -24.54
C SER A 371 46.83 -14.27 -23.90
N GLU A 372 46.15 -15.26 -23.29
CA GLU A 372 46.83 -16.44 -22.72
C GLU A 372 46.13 -17.75 -23.06
N LEU A 373 46.07 -18.09 -24.33
CA LEU A 373 45.97 -19.47 -24.80
C LEU A 373 46.75 -19.57 -26.08
N GLY A 374 48.06 -19.86 -25.92
CA GLY A 374 48.95 -20.28 -26.98
C GLY A 374 48.50 -21.64 -27.52
N TYR A 375 48.26 -21.71 -28.79
CA TYR A 375 48.13 -22.99 -29.52
C TYR A 375 49.48 -23.58 -29.71
N TYR A 376 49.66 -24.80 -29.25
CA TYR A 376 50.53 -25.78 -29.87
C TYR A 376 49.69 -26.78 -30.65
N GLU A 377 50.00 -26.86 -31.94
CA GLU A 377 49.61 -27.84 -33.00
C GLU A 377 48.17 -28.33 -33.01
#